data_dabb11236ce36edf8cb4caac634c33e1
#
_entry.id   dabb11236ce36edf8cb4caac634c33e1
#
_cell.length_a   1.000
_cell.length_b   1.000
_cell.length_c   1.000
_cell.angle_alpha   90.00
_cell.angle_beta   90.00
_cell.angle_gamma   90.00
#
_symmetry.space_group_name_H-M   'P 1'
#
loop_
_entity.id
_entity.type
_entity.pdbx_description
1 polymer ?
#
loop_
_entity_poly.entity_id
_entity_poly.type
_entity_poly.pdbx_seq_one_letter_code
_entity_poly.pdbx_strand_id
1 'polypeptide(L)'
;SGLLKDRIVITYPDDPEKNNDMAVLQAAVDEWKKKCAHWYQYSYEQHYAHVNPIFVIQVLAGSKGAHSDTNLDDVIAQIEERLGNRFREYEVVNTFGSTAALEINGLPVHHVEPSDITSDKRIRVVLFKENLSTGWDCPRAETMMSFRRAEDATYIAQLLGRMVRTPLQCHIQVDDYLN
;
A
#
# COMPACT_ATOMS: atom_id res chain seq x y z
N SER A 1 10.19 -9.67 18.96
CA SER A 1 8.82 -10.08 19.02
C SER A 1 8.14 -9.87 17.69
N GLY A 2 7.18 -10.72 17.36
CA GLY A 2 6.45 -10.66 16.10
C GLY A 2 5.54 -9.46 15.92
N LEU A 3 5.43 -8.62 16.94
CA LEU A 3 4.62 -7.41 16.89
C LEU A 3 5.30 -6.26 16.19
N LEU A 4 6.61 -6.32 16.05
CA LEU A 4 7.37 -5.19 15.54
C LEU A 4 7.49 -5.30 14.03
N LYS A 5 7.44 -4.15 13.36
CA LYS A 5 7.77 -4.10 11.96
C LYS A 5 9.26 -4.36 11.80
N ASP A 6 9.59 -5.55 11.37
CA ASP A 6 10.96 -5.88 11.07
C ASP A 6 11.39 -5.30 9.74
N ARG A 7 10.46 -5.17 8.80
CA ARG A 7 10.81 -4.84 7.43
C ARG A 7 9.62 -4.27 6.69
N ILE A 8 9.87 -3.19 5.96
CA ILE A 8 8.96 -2.68 4.95
C ILE A 8 9.59 -2.98 3.60
N VAL A 9 8.83 -3.62 2.72
CA VAL A 9 9.29 -3.94 1.38
C VAL A 9 8.83 -2.84 0.44
N ILE A 10 9.77 -2.22 -0.26
CA ILE A 10 9.49 -1.28 -1.33
C ILE A 10 9.88 -1.94 -2.64
N THR A 11 8.93 -2.01 -3.55
CA THR A 11 9.20 -2.55 -4.88
C THR A 11 9.04 -1.47 -5.93
N TYR A 12 9.93 -1.47 -6.93
CA TYR A 12 9.89 -0.54 -8.04
C TYR A 12 9.85 -1.31 -9.35
N PRO A 13 9.23 -0.72 -10.38
CA PRO A 13 9.33 -1.30 -11.71
C PRO A 13 10.78 -1.34 -12.19
N ASP A 14 11.19 -2.50 -12.65
CA ASP A 14 12.56 -2.81 -13.06
C ASP A 14 12.94 -2.10 -14.36
N ASP A 15 12.08 -2.15 -15.32
CA ASP A 15 12.30 -1.57 -16.63
C ASP A 15 10.94 -1.03 -17.14
N PRO A 16 10.80 0.30 -17.24
CA PRO A 16 9.53 0.87 -17.68
C PRO A 16 9.18 0.53 -19.13
N GLU A 17 10.15 0.18 -19.95
CA GLU A 17 9.89 -0.22 -21.33
C GLU A 17 9.35 -1.64 -21.46
N LYS A 18 9.62 -2.49 -20.47
CA LYS A 18 9.15 -3.88 -20.45
C LYS A 18 7.83 -4.08 -19.75
N ASN A 19 7.31 -3.04 -19.11
CA ASN A 19 6.02 -3.05 -18.43
C ASN A 19 5.84 -4.25 -17.49
N ASN A 20 6.76 -4.39 -16.52
CA ASN A 20 6.68 -5.46 -15.53
C ASN A 20 6.00 -5.02 -14.22
N ASP A 21 5.24 -3.93 -14.26
CA ASP A 21 4.54 -3.38 -13.12
C ASP A 21 3.63 -4.39 -12.44
N MET A 22 2.95 -5.21 -13.24
CA MET A 22 2.05 -6.23 -12.68
C MET A 22 2.81 -7.34 -11.97
N ALA A 23 4.00 -7.72 -12.45
CA ALA A 23 4.83 -8.70 -11.75
C ALA A 23 5.31 -8.15 -10.40
N VAL A 24 5.70 -6.88 -10.36
CA VAL A 24 6.10 -6.20 -9.13
C VAL A 24 4.92 -6.12 -8.16
N LEU A 25 3.74 -5.78 -8.66
CA LEU A 25 2.51 -5.74 -7.87
C LEU A 25 2.21 -7.11 -7.26
N GLN A 26 2.29 -8.17 -8.05
CA GLN A 26 2.04 -9.54 -7.58
C GLN A 26 2.99 -9.91 -6.45
N ALA A 27 4.29 -9.59 -6.58
CA ALA A 27 5.27 -9.86 -5.54
C ALA A 27 4.95 -9.09 -4.25
N ALA A 28 4.54 -7.84 -4.36
CA ALA A 28 4.15 -7.01 -3.22
C ALA A 28 2.89 -7.56 -2.54
N VAL A 29 1.91 -7.99 -3.31
CA VAL A 29 0.69 -8.62 -2.76
C VAL A 29 1.05 -9.89 -1.98
N ASP A 30 1.96 -10.70 -2.51
CA ASP A 30 2.38 -11.93 -1.83
C ASP A 30 3.04 -11.63 -0.48
N GLU A 31 3.87 -10.59 -0.40
CA GLU A 31 4.46 -10.14 0.86
C GLU A 31 3.40 -9.65 1.84
N TRP A 32 2.45 -8.87 1.36
CA TRP A 32 1.35 -8.40 2.19
C TRP A 32 0.48 -9.55 2.71
N LYS A 33 0.21 -10.54 1.87
CA LYS A 33 -0.54 -11.75 2.30
C LYS A 33 0.16 -12.48 3.44
N LYS A 34 1.48 -12.58 3.38
CA LYS A 34 2.25 -13.19 4.48
C LYS A 34 2.06 -12.42 5.79
N LYS A 35 2.06 -11.10 5.72
CA LYS A 35 1.85 -10.26 6.90
C LYS A 35 0.43 -10.37 7.44
N CYS A 36 -0.56 -10.44 6.55
CA CYS A 36 -1.95 -10.68 6.96
C CYS A 36 -2.09 -12.00 7.72
N ALA A 37 -1.49 -13.07 7.20
CA ALA A 37 -1.53 -14.38 7.84
C ALA A 37 -0.81 -14.35 9.18
N HIS A 38 0.33 -13.69 9.27
CA HIS A 38 1.09 -13.55 10.50
C HIS A 38 0.27 -12.84 11.60
N TRP A 39 -0.35 -11.72 11.25
CA TRP A 39 -1.17 -10.96 12.20
C TRP A 39 -2.43 -11.71 12.62
N TYR A 40 -3.04 -12.43 11.69
CA TYR A 40 -4.19 -13.26 12.01
C TYR A 40 -3.82 -14.34 13.04
N GLN A 41 -2.74 -15.07 12.79
CA GLN A 41 -2.25 -16.12 13.68
C GLN A 41 -1.87 -15.54 15.05
N TYR A 42 -1.13 -14.43 15.05
CA TYR A 42 -0.71 -13.80 16.29
C TYR A 42 -1.91 -13.36 17.13
N SER A 43 -2.88 -12.70 16.49
CA SER A 43 -4.08 -12.23 17.19
C SER A 43 -4.88 -13.39 17.76
N TYR A 44 -4.98 -14.48 17.04
CA TYR A 44 -5.65 -15.69 17.51
C TYR A 44 -4.94 -16.32 18.73
N GLU A 45 -3.63 -16.49 18.64
CA GLU A 45 -2.84 -17.13 19.71
C GLU A 45 -2.80 -16.29 20.98
N GLN A 46 -2.77 -14.98 20.84
CA GLN A 46 -2.63 -14.06 21.96
C GLN A 46 -3.95 -13.48 22.45
N HIS A 47 -5.05 -13.87 21.84
CA HIS A 47 -6.40 -13.36 22.16
C HIS A 47 -6.54 -11.85 22.00
N TYR A 48 -5.80 -11.24 21.08
CA TYR A 48 -5.93 -9.84 20.73
C TYR A 48 -6.95 -9.65 19.63
N ALA A 49 -7.46 -8.42 19.53
CA ALA A 49 -8.31 -8.02 18.41
C ALA A 49 -7.54 -8.18 17.10
N HIS A 50 -8.22 -8.64 16.07
CA HIS A 50 -7.60 -8.81 14.75
C HIS A 50 -7.14 -7.47 14.18
N VAL A 51 -5.92 -7.44 13.67
CA VAL A 51 -5.32 -6.28 13.01
C VAL A 51 -5.16 -6.58 11.54
N ASN A 52 -5.65 -5.68 10.69
CA ASN A 52 -5.41 -5.75 9.25
C ASN A 52 -4.15 -4.94 8.92
N PRO A 53 -3.06 -5.59 8.49
CA PRO A 53 -1.94 -4.86 7.91
C PRO A 53 -2.38 -4.14 6.65
N ILE A 54 -1.88 -2.93 6.45
CA ILE A 54 -2.26 -2.10 5.31
C ILE A 54 -1.20 -2.22 4.22
N PHE A 55 -1.68 -2.43 3.00
CA PHE A 55 -0.88 -2.36 1.79
C PHE A 55 -1.04 -0.95 1.20
N VAL A 56 0.06 -0.22 1.12
CA VAL A 56 0.09 1.16 0.66
C VAL A 56 0.64 1.18 -0.76
N ILE A 57 -0.10 1.77 -1.69
CA ILE A 57 0.28 1.79 -3.11
C ILE A 57 0.37 3.23 -3.58
N GLN A 58 1.55 3.64 -4.00
CA GLN A 58 1.75 4.93 -4.64
C GLN A 58 1.49 4.79 -6.14
N VAL A 59 0.52 5.55 -6.64
CA VAL A 59 0.16 5.56 -8.05
C VAL A 59 0.61 6.85 -8.71
N LEU A 60 0.69 6.83 -10.04
CA LEU A 60 1.11 7.99 -10.81
C LEU A 60 0.02 9.05 -10.80
N ALA A 61 0.42 10.32 -10.81
CA ALA A 61 -0.51 11.42 -10.99
C ALA A 61 -1.21 11.30 -12.35
N GLY A 62 -2.46 11.72 -12.39
CA GLY A 62 -3.22 11.68 -13.62
C GLY A 62 -2.84 12.80 -14.58
N SER A 63 -2.85 12.50 -15.86
CA SER A 63 -2.71 13.47 -16.95
C SER A 63 -3.96 13.45 -17.83
N LYS A 64 -4.19 14.52 -18.59
CA LYS A 64 -5.31 14.61 -19.56
C LYS A 64 -6.67 14.28 -18.94
N GLY A 65 -6.89 14.70 -17.69
CA GLY A 65 -8.16 14.52 -17.01
C GLY A 65 -8.35 13.18 -16.32
N ALA A 66 -7.39 12.26 -16.40
CA ALA A 66 -7.45 11.00 -15.67
C ALA A 66 -7.13 11.19 -14.19
N HIS A 67 -7.70 10.36 -13.32
CA HIS A 67 -7.38 10.37 -11.89
C HIS A 67 -5.94 9.92 -11.64
N SER A 68 -5.44 9.00 -12.45
CA SER A 68 -4.07 8.49 -12.38
C SER A 68 -3.67 7.94 -13.74
N ASP A 69 -2.38 8.05 -14.07
CA ASP A 69 -1.81 7.37 -15.23
C ASP A 69 -1.53 5.89 -14.97
N THR A 70 -1.61 5.45 -13.73
CA THR A 70 -1.65 4.02 -13.39
C THR A 70 -3.05 3.50 -13.71
N ASN A 71 -3.14 2.32 -14.32
CA ASN A 71 -4.44 1.69 -14.56
C ASN A 71 -4.96 1.09 -13.26
N LEU A 72 -5.80 1.86 -12.57
CA LEU A 72 -6.29 1.49 -11.24
C LEU A 72 -7.19 0.26 -11.29
N ASP A 73 -7.98 0.09 -12.34
CA ASP A 73 -8.83 -1.09 -12.49
C ASP A 73 -8.01 -2.38 -12.53
N ASP A 74 -6.91 -2.36 -13.31
CA ASP A 74 -6.02 -3.50 -13.40
C ASP A 74 -5.32 -3.77 -12.07
N VAL A 75 -4.92 -2.72 -11.35
CA VAL A 75 -4.28 -2.87 -10.03
C VAL A 75 -5.21 -3.61 -9.08
N ILE A 76 -6.44 -3.16 -8.94
CA ILE A 76 -7.39 -3.78 -8.03
C ILE A 76 -7.75 -5.19 -8.49
N ALA A 77 -7.95 -5.40 -9.80
CA ALA A 77 -8.23 -6.72 -10.33
C ALA A 77 -7.12 -7.73 -10.02
N GLN A 78 -5.86 -7.33 -10.16
CA GLN A 78 -4.71 -8.19 -9.86
C GLN A 78 -4.63 -8.53 -8.38
N ILE A 79 -4.88 -7.56 -7.51
CA ILE A 79 -4.87 -7.83 -6.06
C ILE A 79 -5.98 -8.82 -5.72
N GLU A 80 -7.18 -8.59 -6.22
CA GLU A 80 -8.32 -9.48 -5.95
C GLU A 80 -8.06 -10.89 -6.47
N GLU A 81 -7.46 -11.02 -7.64
CA GLU A 81 -7.10 -12.33 -8.19
C GLU A 81 -6.11 -13.07 -7.28
N ARG A 82 -5.07 -12.37 -6.80
CA ARG A 82 -4.07 -12.96 -5.90
C ARG A 82 -4.65 -13.31 -4.53
N LEU A 83 -5.62 -12.52 -4.05
CA LEU A 83 -6.29 -12.80 -2.77
C LEU A 83 -7.31 -13.95 -2.90
N GLY A 84 -7.86 -14.17 -4.08
CA GLY A 84 -8.92 -15.14 -4.31
C GLY A 84 -10.31 -14.65 -3.90
N ASN A 85 -10.49 -13.37 -3.65
CA ASN A 85 -11.79 -12.78 -3.34
C ASN A 85 -11.83 -11.31 -3.76
N ARG A 86 -13.04 -10.76 -3.82
CA ARG A 86 -13.23 -9.34 -4.11
C ARG A 86 -13.18 -8.51 -2.83
N PHE A 87 -12.71 -7.28 -2.96
CA PHE A 87 -12.77 -6.32 -1.87
C PHE A 87 -14.21 -5.89 -1.58
N ARG A 88 -14.44 -5.60 -0.32
CA ARG A 88 -15.67 -4.94 0.15
C ARG A 88 -15.46 -3.43 0.18
N GLU A 89 -16.54 -2.70 0.16
CA GLU A 89 -16.53 -1.25 0.33
C GLU A 89 -15.79 -0.86 1.61
N TYR A 90 -14.98 0.18 1.56
CA TYR A 90 -14.09 0.69 2.62
C TYR A 90 -12.82 -0.14 2.88
N GLU A 91 -12.67 -1.30 2.26
CA GLU A 91 -11.39 -2.02 2.38
C GLU A 91 -10.28 -1.39 1.54
N VAL A 92 -10.64 -0.72 0.45
CA VAL A 92 -9.73 0.05 -0.39
C VAL A 92 -10.17 1.51 -0.34
N VAL A 93 -9.25 2.40 -0.02
CA VAL A 93 -9.49 3.84 0.07
C VAL A 93 -8.39 4.60 -0.65
N ASN A 94 -8.62 5.89 -0.87
CA ASN A 94 -7.62 6.75 -1.48
C ASN A 94 -7.45 8.05 -0.67
N THR A 95 -6.29 8.68 -0.83
CA THR A 95 -5.97 9.99 -0.25
C THR A 95 -5.70 11.03 -1.33
N PHE A 96 -6.32 10.88 -2.49
CA PHE A 96 -6.13 11.81 -3.60
C PHE A 96 -6.62 13.22 -3.24
N GLY A 97 -6.14 14.21 -3.96
CA GLY A 97 -6.48 15.60 -3.68
C GLY A 97 -7.96 15.95 -3.90
N SER A 98 -8.69 15.15 -4.66
CA SER A 98 -10.12 15.33 -4.87
C SER A 98 -10.89 14.42 -3.92
N THR A 99 -11.96 14.96 -3.31
CA THR A 99 -12.87 14.17 -2.45
C THR A 99 -13.99 13.51 -3.26
N ALA A 100 -13.97 13.63 -4.58
CA ALA A 100 -14.97 12.99 -5.43
C ALA A 100 -14.92 11.47 -5.28
N ALA A 101 -16.10 10.86 -5.33
CA ALA A 101 -16.20 9.40 -5.27
C ALA A 101 -15.55 8.78 -6.51
N LEU A 102 -14.77 7.73 -6.29
CA LEU A 102 -14.16 6.94 -7.33
C LEU A 102 -14.77 5.56 -7.38
N GLU A 103 -14.86 5.01 -8.58
CA GLU A 103 -15.20 3.60 -8.76
C GLU A 103 -14.04 2.95 -9.49
N ILE A 104 -13.46 1.92 -8.87
CA ILE A 104 -12.31 1.20 -9.43
C ILE A 104 -12.67 -0.29 -9.49
N ASN A 105 -12.67 -0.83 -10.70
CA ASN A 105 -13.04 -2.24 -10.93
C ASN A 105 -14.40 -2.60 -10.29
N GLY A 106 -15.37 -1.70 -10.39
CA GLY A 106 -16.69 -1.87 -9.82
C GLY A 106 -16.79 -1.64 -8.32
N LEU A 107 -15.71 -1.25 -7.66
CA LEU A 107 -15.65 -1.04 -6.22
C LEU A 107 -15.68 0.46 -5.92
N PRO A 108 -16.60 0.94 -5.07
CA PRO A 108 -16.50 2.30 -4.55
C PRO A 108 -15.22 2.46 -3.72
N VAL A 109 -14.38 3.42 -4.07
CA VAL A 109 -13.14 3.71 -3.36
C VAL A 109 -13.23 5.12 -2.79
N HIS A 110 -13.46 5.20 -1.50
CA HIS A 110 -13.73 6.47 -0.83
C HIS A 110 -12.44 7.22 -0.55
N HIS A 111 -12.55 8.55 -0.56
CA HIS A 111 -11.49 9.42 -0.07
C HIS A 111 -11.47 9.41 1.45
N VAL A 112 -10.28 9.30 2.03
CA VAL A 112 -10.05 9.44 3.47
C VAL A 112 -8.89 10.39 3.72
N GLU A 113 -8.92 11.06 4.87
CA GLU A 113 -7.76 11.80 5.32
C GLU A 113 -6.73 10.84 5.90
N PRO A 114 -5.42 11.08 5.67
CA PRO A 114 -4.39 10.19 6.21
C PRO A 114 -4.51 9.94 7.72
N SER A 115 -4.89 10.96 8.49
CA SER A 115 -5.04 10.82 9.95
C SER A 115 -6.15 9.85 10.38
N ASP A 116 -7.09 9.53 9.51
CA ASP A 116 -8.22 8.65 9.83
C ASP A 116 -7.96 7.18 9.46
N ILE A 117 -6.85 6.88 8.84
CA ILE A 117 -6.57 5.54 8.30
C ILE A 117 -6.32 4.54 9.42
N THR A 118 -5.46 4.89 10.37
CA THR A 118 -5.04 3.94 11.42
C THR A 118 -6.20 3.42 12.24
N SER A 119 -7.17 4.28 12.55
CA SER A 119 -8.30 3.94 13.40
C SER A 119 -9.42 3.18 12.68
N ASP A 120 -9.46 3.22 11.36
CA ASP A 120 -10.48 2.50 10.60
C ASP A 120 -10.01 1.10 10.27
N LYS A 121 -10.45 0.14 11.07
CA LYS A 121 -10.02 -1.26 10.99
C LYS A 121 -10.45 -1.95 9.70
N ARG A 122 -11.38 -1.39 8.94
CA ARG A 122 -11.83 -1.96 7.68
C ARG A 122 -10.79 -1.78 6.58
N ILE A 123 -9.96 -0.73 6.67
CA ILE A 123 -9.02 -0.36 5.62
C ILE A 123 -7.90 -1.42 5.53
N ARG A 124 -7.65 -1.89 4.32
CA ARG A 124 -6.62 -2.87 4.00
C ARG A 124 -5.66 -2.39 2.92
N VAL A 125 -6.14 -1.52 2.01
CA VAL A 125 -5.34 -0.99 0.90
C VAL A 125 -5.55 0.51 0.83
N VAL A 126 -4.46 1.26 0.71
CA VAL A 126 -4.49 2.72 0.57
C VAL A 126 -3.79 3.09 -0.73
N LEU A 127 -4.52 3.78 -1.61
CA LEU A 127 -3.97 4.35 -2.83
C LEU A 127 -3.63 5.81 -2.57
N PHE A 128 -2.42 6.23 -2.91
CA PHE A 128 -2.01 7.61 -2.74
C PHE A 128 -1.13 8.07 -3.90
N LYS A 129 -0.99 9.38 -4.06
CA LYS A 129 -0.09 10.00 -5.06
C LYS A 129 1.11 10.61 -4.35
N GLU A 130 0.90 11.73 -3.67
CA GLU A 130 1.99 12.45 -3.00
C GLU A 130 1.67 12.88 -1.58
N ASN A 131 0.44 12.75 -1.15
CA ASN A 131 -0.08 13.46 0.03
C ASN A 131 -0.06 12.68 1.34
N LEU A 132 0.74 11.64 1.46
CA LEU A 132 0.93 10.96 2.75
C LEU A 132 2.14 11.46 3.51
N SER A 133 2.87 12.42 2.97
CA SER A 133 4.22 12.73 3.39
C SER A 133 4.36 13.45 4.72
N THR A 134 3.31 14.10 5.22
CA THR A 134 3.45 14.96 6.39
C THR A 134 2.67 14.40 7.56
N GLY A 135 3.41 13.96 8.57
CA GLY A 135 2.83 13.59 9.86
C GLY A 135 1.99 12.32 9.88
N TRP A 136 2.00 11.53 8.80
CA TRP A 136 1.26 10.27 8.81
C TRP A 136 2.02 9.21 9.61
N ASP A 137 1.38 8.73 10.64
CA ASP A 137 1.89 7.65 11.48
C ASP A 137 0.88 6.52 11.43
N CYS A 138 1.24 5.45 10.76
CA CYS A 138 0.36 4.29 10.61
C CYS A 138 1.13 2.99 10.86
N PRO A 139 1.10 2.49 12.10
CA PRO A 139 1.78 1.24 12.43
C PRO A 139 1.29 0.04 11.63
N ARG A 140 0.06 0.10 11.12
CA ARG A 140 -0.51 -0.98 10.30
C ARG A 140 0.04 -0.99 8.86
N ALA A 141 0.70 0.07 8.40
CA ALA A 141 1.28 0.14 7.07
C ALA A 141 2.58 -0.68 7.04
N GLU A 142 2.52 -1.89 6.53
CA GLU A 142 3.64 -2.82 6.58
C GLU A 142 4.17 -3.22 5.22
N THR A 143 3.44 -2.95 4.15
CA THR A 143 3.86 -3.23 2.79
C THR A 143 3.57 -2.02 1.92
N MET A 144 4.52 -1.65 1.10
CA MET A 144 4.35 -0.54 0.17
C MET A 144 4.86 -0.93 -1.21
N MET A 145 4.14 -0.49 -2.21
CA MET A 145 4.58 -0.53 -3.60
C MET A 145 4.44 0.86 -4.21
N SER A 146 5.35 1.20 -5.11
CA SER A 146 5.25 2.44 -5.89
C SER A 146 5.30 2.12 -7.38
N PHE A 147 4.41 2.75 -8.13
CA PHE A 147 4.47 2.77 -9.60
C PHE A 147 5.37 3.87 -10.14
N ARG A 148 5.93 4.69 -9.27
CA ARG A 148 6.92 5.70 -9.68
C ARG A 148 8.25 5.00 -10.00
N ARG A 149 9.08 5.69 -10.77
CA ARG A 149 10.35 5.11 -11.24
C ARG A 149 11.40 5.09 -10.15
N ALA A 150 12.42 4.25 -10.34
CA ALA A 150 13.49 4.06 -9.36
C ALA A 150 14.26 5.36 -9.04
N GLU A 151 14.31 6.32 -9.95
CA GLU A 151 14.94 7.62 -9.67
C GLU A 151 14.25 8.40 -8.54
N ASP A 152 13.05 8.01 -8.20
CA ASP A 152 12.31 8.60 -7.07
C ASP A 152 12.61 7.92 -5.74
N ALA A 153 13.58 7.00 -5.70
CA ALA A 153 13.84 6.17 -4.51
C ALA A 153 14.12 6.98 -3.25
N THR A 154 14.86 8.08 -3.35
CA THR A 154 15.14 8.93 -2.20
C THR A 154 13.88 9.53 -1.61
N TYR A 155 12.98 10.00 -2.48
CA TYR A 155 11.69 10.52 -2.06
C TYR A 155 10.87 9.45 -1.32
N ILE A 156 10.82 8.25 -1.88
CA ILE A 156 10.08 7.13 -1.30
C ILE A 156 10.67 6.75 0.07
N ALA A 157 12.00 6.68 0.19
CA ALA A 157 12.66 6.37 1.45
C ALA A 157 12.34 7.43 2.51
N GLN A 158 12.33 8.72 2.13
CA GLN A 158 11.96 9.81 3.04
C GLN A 158 10.50 9.72 3.45
N LEU A 159 9.61 9.39 2.52
CA LEU A 159 8.20 9.21 2.80
C LEU A 159 7.99 8.10 3.83
N LEU A 160 8.63 6.97 3.65
CA LEU A 160 8.55 5.85 4.58
C LEU A 160 9.10 6.20 5.94
N GLY A 161 10.18 6.94 6.01
CA GLY A 161 10.75 7.40 7.27
C GLY A 161 9.79 8.25 8.07
N ARG A 162 8.88 8.96 7.39
CA ARG A 162 7.82 9.73 8.04
C ARG A 162 6.61 8.89 8.42
N MET A 163 6.34 7.83 7.67
CA MET A 163 5.20 6.95 7.93
C MET A 163 5.46 6.03 9.11
N VAL A 164 6.69 5.66 9.34
CA VAL A 164 7.09 4.73 10.39
C VAL A 164 7.75 5.51 11.52
N ARG A 165 6.93 6.09 12.38
CA ARG A 165 7.42 6.87 13.53
C ARG A 165 7.53 6.06 14.81
N THR A 166 7.25 4.79 14.77
CA THR A 166 7.35 3.96 15.97
C THR A 166 8.82 3.72 16.30
N PRO A 167 9.18 3.59 17.56
CA PRO A 167 10.55 3.28 17.97
C PRO A 167 10.96 1.87 17.59
N LEU A 168 10.20 1.24 16.75
CA LEU A 168 10.42 -0.12 16.32
C LEU A 168 11.46 -0.14 15.23
N GLN A 169 12.34 -1.12 15.30
CA GLN A 169 13.32 -1.32 14.25
C GLN A 169 12.60 -1.77 12.98
N CYS A 170 12.65 -0.95 11.97
CA CYS A 170 12.16 -1.28 10.65
C CYS A 170 13.32 -1.48 9.72
N HIS A 171 13.31 -2.59 9.02
CA HIS A 171 14.18 -2.78 7.88
C HIS A 171 13.41 -2.37 6.63
N ILE A 172 14.00 -1.47 5.87
CA ILE A 172 13.45 -1.07 4.58
C ILE A 172 14.23 -1.83 3.53
N GLN A 173 13.51 -2.67 2.80
CA GLN A 173 14.10 -3.38 1.69
C GLN A 173 13.58 -2.79 0.40
N VAL A 174 14.48 -2.26 -0.40
CA VAL A 174 14.16 -1.76 -1.73
C VAL A 174 14.47 -2.89 -2.71
N ASP A 175 13.53 -3.16 -3.59
CA ASP A 175 13.68 -4.26 -4.53
C ASP A 175 14.80 -3.99 -5.53
N ASP A 176 15.40 -5.05 -5.96
CA ASP A 176 16.83 -5.13 -6.29
C ASP A 176 17.36 -4.49 -7.53
N TYR A 177 16.58 -3.96 -8.36
CA TYR A 177 17.18 -3.37 -9.53
C TYR A 177 17.82 -2.01 -9.25
N LEU A 178 17.83 -1.61 -8.01
CA LEU A 178 18.63 -0.47 -7.57
C LEU A 178 20.08 -0.86 -7.30
N ASN A 179 20.37 -2.11 -7.35
CA ASN A 179 21.75 -2.58 -7.22
C ASN A 179 22.53 -2.36 -8.51
#